data_fc5d3282bc4e862acf0f086fd9876e11
#
_entry.id   fc5d3282bc4e862acf0f086fd9876e11
#
_cell.length_a   1.000
_cell.length_b   1.000
_cell.length_c   1.000
_cell.angle_alpha   90.00
_cell.angle_beta   90.00
_cell.angle_gamma   90.00
#
_symmetry.space_group_name_H-M   'P 1'
#
loop_
_entity.id
_entity.type
_entity.pdbx_description
1 polymer ?
#
loop_
_entity_poly.entity_id
_entity_poly.type
_entity_poly.pdbx_seq_one_letter_code
_entity_poly.pdbx_strand_id
1 'polypeptide(L)'
;MSGFLDFKAVVEQEKLRPVRFTDTGRGRLGKLLKAAREIRGWSIIETEMVTKEYEAALFRTAGEPVPKDVGISNATVSRYERGKLESLDWRSLSLLCFVLKPIDPVTGQALEPTNALYIACEHPPYNDTKLYE
;
A
#
# COMPACT_ATOMS: atom_id res chain seq x y z
N MET A 1 -16.37 -4.69 11.64
CA MET A 1 -15.15 -5.51 11.61
C MET A 1 -13.96 -4.66 12.07
N SER A 2 -13.07 -5.24 12.85
CA SER A 2 -11.92 -4.51 13.34
C SER A 2 -10.90 -4.30 12.23
N GLY A 3 -10.44 -3.07 12.01
CA GLY A 3 -9.37 -2.78 11.06
C GLY A 3 -8.08 -3.51 11.38
N PHE A 4 -7.82 -3.78 12.68
CA PHE A 4 -6.63 -4.54 13.09
C PHE A 4 -6.69 -5.99 12.60
N LEU A 5 -7.84 -6.63 12.69
CA LEU A 5 -7.99 -8.02 12.22
C LEU A 5 -7.79 -8.11 10.71
N ASP A 6 -8.33 -7.16 9.94
CA ASP A 6 -8.13 -7.10 8.50
C ASP A 6 -6.66 -6.87 8.15
N PHE A 7 -6.02 -5.94 8.82
CA PHE A 7 -4.62 -5.63 8.62
C PHE A 7 -3.75 -6.84 8.94
N LYS A 8 -3.99 -7.49 10.07
CA LYS A 8 -3.22 -8.66 10.51
C LYS A 8 -3.37 -9.81 9.51
N ALA A 9 -4.58 -10.05 9.02
CA ALA A 9 -4.83 -11.10 8.02
C ALA A 9 -4.06 -10.84 6.73
N VAL A 10 -4.01 -9.59 6.26
CA VAL A 10 -3.28 -9.24 5.06
C VAL A 10 -1.77 -9.40 5.25
N VAL A 11 -1.25 -8.98 6.40
CA VAL A 11 0.18 -9.12 6.72
C VAL A 11 0.61 -10.59 6.78
N GLU A 12 -0.24 -11.46 7.33
CA GLU A 12 0.05 -12.89 7.40
C GLU A 12 0.11 -13.54 6.02
N GLN A 13 -0.60 -13.02 5.03
CA GLN A 13 -0.54 -13.54 3.66
C GLN A 13 0.84 -13.40 3.04
N GLU A 14 1.65 -12.46 3.50
CA GLU A 14 3.01 -12.27 3.00
C GLU A 14 3.83 -13.57 3.07
N LYS A 15 3.60 -14.38 4.09
CA LYS A 15 4.35 -15.62 4.33
C LYS A 15 3.99 -16.74 3.35
N LEU A 16 2.92 -16.56 2.60
CA LEU A 16 2.33 -17.63 1.79
C LEU A 16 2.56 -17.48 0.29
N ARG A 17 3.10 -16.35 -0.20
CA ARG A 17 3.19 -16.08 -1.63
C ARG A 17 4.51 -15.46 -2.06
N PRO A 18 5.35 -16.21 -2.78
CA PRO A 18 6.41 -15.57 -3.55
C PRO A 18 5.77 -14.81 -4.72
N VAL A 19 6.13 -13.55 -4.85
CA VAL A 19 5.58 -12.69 -5.90
C VAL A 19 6.71 -12.07 -6.70
N ARG A 20 6.55 -12.06 -8.02
CA ARG A 20 7.50 -11.39 -8.92
C ARG A 20 6.92 -10.07 -9.37
N PHE A 21 7.64 -9.01 -9.11
CA PHE A 21 7.26 -7.67 -9.51
C PHE A 21 8.02 -7.28 -10.78
N THR A 22 7.36 -6.48 -11.63
CA THR A 22 7.97 -5.96 -12.84
C THR A 22 8.25 -4.47 -12.66
N ASP A 23 9.20 -3.93 -13.43
CA ASP A 23 9.47 -2.50 -13.40
C ASP A 23 8.23 -1.69 -13.80
N THR A 24 7.53 -2.14 -14.84
CA THR A 24 6.30 -1.49 -15.31
C THR A 24 5.21 -1.54 -14.23
N GLY A 25 5.00 -2.69 -13.61
CA GLY A 25 3.99 -2.85 -12.57
C GLY A 25 4.28 -2.00 -11.34
N ARG A 26 5.52 -1.99 -10.88
CA ARG A 26 5.93 -1.14 -9.74
C ARG A 26 5.73 0.33 -10.06
N GLY A 27 6.05 0.75 -11.28
CA GLY A 27 5.87 2.13 -11.71
C GLY A 27 4.40 2.54 -11.75
N ARG A 28 3.53 1.65 -12.22
CA ARG A 28 2.08 1.87 -12.24
C ARG A 28 1.51 2.00 -10.83
N LEU A 29 1.89 1.10 -9.95
CA LEU A 29 1.48 1.17 -8.55
C LEU A 29 1.97 2.47 -7.90
N GLY A 30 3.22 2.83 -8.13
CA GLY A 30 3.80 4.06 -7.60
C GLY A 30 3.03 5.31 -8.02
N LYS A 31 2.62 5.38 -9.27
CA LYS A 31 1.82 6.51 -9.78
C LYS A 31 0.45 6.58 -9.13
N LEU A 32 -0.20 5.44 -8.91
CA LEU A 32 -1.49 5.41 -8.23
C LEU A 32 -1.38 5.87 -6.78
N LEU A 33 -0.34 5.44 -6.09
CA LEU A 33 -0.09 5.85 -4.70
C LEU A 33 0.21 7.34 -4.62
N LYS A 34 1.04 7.85 -5.52
CA LYS A 34 1.37 9.27 -5.57
C LYS A 34 0.13 10.11 -5.83
N ALA A 35 -0.69 9.72 -6.80
CA ALA A 35 -1.93 10.44 -7.12
C ALA A 35 -2.87 10.48 -5.90
N ALA A 36 -3.01 9.38 -5.19
CA ALA A 36 -3.84 9.31 -3.99
C ALA A 36 -3.32 10.24 -2.89
N ARG A 37 -2.01 10.28 -2.70
CA ARG A 37 -1.37 11.19 -1.73
C ARG A 37 -1.63 12.65 -2.11
N GLU A 38 -1.43 12.99 -3.37
CA GLU A 38 -1.60 14.36 -3.87
C GLU A 38 -3.05 14.85 -3.74
N ILE A 39 -4.02 13.97 -4.02
CA ILE A 39 -5.43 14.29 -3.83
C ILE A 39 -5.74 14.66 -2.38
N ARG A 40 -5.06 13.99 -1.42
CA ARG A 40 -5.23 14.28 0.00
C ARG A 40 -4.47 15.53 0.46
N GLY A 41 -3.62 16.08 -0.40
CA GLY A 41 -2.82 17.25 -0.09
C GLY A 41 -1.69 16.95 0.89
N TRP A 42 -1.27 15.70 1.01
CA TRP A 42 -0.20 15.31 1.93
C TRP A 42 1.17 15.32 1.26
N SER A 43 2.16 15.83 1.98
CA SER A 43 3.56 15.64 1.61
C SER A 43 3.98 14.20 1.92
N ILE A 44 5.16 13.80 1.45
CA ILE A 44 5.70 12.47 1.77
C ILE A 44 5.91 12.34 3.28
N ILE A 45 6.40 13.41 3.94
CA ILE A 45 6.59 13.42 5.40
C ILE A 45 5.26 13.30 6.14
N GLU A 46 4.24 14.01 5.69
CA GLU A 46 2.90 13.90 6.29
C GLU A 46 2.34 12.48 6.13
N THR A 47 2.60 11.84 5.00
CA THR A 47 2.18 10.46 4.77
C THR A 47 2.87 9.51 5.76
N GLU A 48 4.15 9.72 6.05
CA GLU A 48 4.83 8.96 7.10
C GLU A 48 4.09 9.11 8.43
N MET A 49 3.77 10.35 8.81
CA MET A 49 3.08 10.63 10.08
C MET A 49 1.70 9.99 10.13
N VAL A 50 0.94 10.08 9.06
CA VAL A 50 -0.42 9.51 9.00
C VAL A 50 -0.37 7.99 9.09
N THR A 51 0.58 7.34 8.41
CA THR A 51 0.72 5.88 8.50
C THR A 51 1.11 5.44 9.91
N LYS A 52 1.96 6.22 10.60
CA LYS A 52 2.33 5.94 11.99
C LYS A 52 1.12 6.01 12.91
N GLU A 53 0.33 7.05 12.81
CA GLU A 53 -0.87 7.20 13.63
C GLU A 53 -1.89 6.12 13.35
N TYR A 54 -2.11 5.81 12.09
CA TYR A 54 -3.05 4.78 11.69
C TYR A 54 -2.67 3.43 12.28
N GLU A 55 -1.44 3.01 12.09
CA GLU A 55 -0.98 1.70 12.60
C GLU A 55 -0.99 1.66 14.13
N ALA A 56 -0.51 2.72 14.78
CA ALA A 56 -0.54 2.80 16.24
C ALA A 56 -1.97 2.70 16.77
N ALA A 57 -2.93 3.35 16.11
CA ALA A 57 -4.32 3.29 16.52
C ALA A 57 -4.90 1.88 16.39
N LEU A 58 -4.50 1.12 15.35
CA LEU A 58 -4.93 -0.26 15.20
C LEU A 58 -4.49 -1.11 16.39
N PHE A 59 -3.23 -0.96 16.81
CA PHE A 59 -2.71 -1.70 17.98
C PHE A 59 -3.42 -1.28 19.26
N ARG A 60 -3.59 0.02 19.49
CA ARG A 60 -4.28 0.52 20.69
C ARG A 60 -5.72 0.01 20.77
N THR A 61 -6.44 0.07 19.68
CA THR A 61 -7.83 -0.40 19.61
C THR A 61 -7.94 -1.89 19.92
N ALA A 62 -6.94 -2.66 19.50
CA ALA A 62 -6.90 -4.09 19.80
C ALA A 62 -6.39 -4.43 21.20
N GLY A 63 -5.97 -3.42 21.98
CA GLY A 63 -5.38 -3.65 23.31
C GLY A 63 -3.98 -4.23 23.26
N GLU A 64 -3.27 -4.04 22.16
CA GLU A 64 -1.94 -4.55 21.94
C GLU A 64 -0.89 -3.46 22.13
N PRO A 65 0.34 -3.81 22.61
CA PRO A 65 1.41 -2.82 22.68
C PRO A 65 1.77 -2.27 21.29
N VAL A 66 2.00 -0.96 21.21
CA VAL A 66 2.38 -0.33 19.95
C VAL A 66 3.87 -0.57 19.69
N PRO A 67 4.23 -1.20 18.55
CA PRO A 67 5.65 -1.38 18.19
C PRO A 67 6.34 -0.03 17.97
N LYS A 68 7.66 0.01 18.15
CA LYS A 68 8.44 1.22 17.94
C LYS A 68 8.53 1.64 16.48
N ASP A 69 8.46 0.67 15.58
CA ASP A 69 8.66 0.87 14.14
C ASP A 69 7.36 0.94 13.35
N VAL A 70 6.28 1.45 13.99
CA VAL A 70 5.01 1.65 13.28
C VAL A 70 5.14 2.69 12.16
N GLY A 71 4.26 2.56 11.17
CA GLY A 71 4.21 3.47 10.04
C GLY A 71 5.20 3.11 8.95
N ILE A 72 5.31 3.98 7.98
CA ILE A 72 6.18 3.81 6.82
C ILE A 72 7.05 5.05 6.71
N SER A 73 8.38 4.86 6.65
CA SER A 73 9.31 5.99 6.55
C SER A 73 9.10 6.77 5.24
N ASN A 74 9.40 8.06 5.28
CA ASN A 74 9.27 8.90 4.08
C ASN A 74 10.15 8.37 2.94
N ALA A 75 11.32 7.82 3.23
CA ALA A 75 12.19 7.20 2.24
C ALA A 75 11.49 6.02 1.54
N THR A 76 10.79 5.17 2.30
CA THR A 76 10.07 4.04 1.75
C THR A 76 8.87 4.51 0.92
N VAL A 77 8.12 5.50 1.39
CA VAL A 77 7.01 6.09 0.62
C VAL A 77 7.54 6.60 -0.72
N SER A 78 8.64 7.34 -0.70
CA SER A 78 9.26 7.86 -1.92
C SER A 78 9.65 6.74 -2.89
N ARG A 79 10.23 5.65 -2.37
CA ARG A 79 10.61 4.52 -3.23
C ARG A 79 9.41 3.83 -3.85
N TYR A 80 8.30 3.69 -3.12
CA TYR A 80 7.05 3.18 -3.68
C TYR A 80 6.59 4.05 -4.85
N GLU A 81 6.54 5.36 -4.65
CA GLU A 81 6.04 6.28 -5.67
C GLU A 81 6.89 6.30 -6.93
N ARG A 82 8.20 6.05 -6.78
CA ARG A 82 9.12 6.02 -7.92
C ARG A 82 9.27 4.63 -8.54
N GLY A 83 8.59 3.63 -7.98
CA GLY A 83 8.71 2.25 -8.46
C GLY A 83 10.11 1.66 -8.25
N LYS A 84 10.82 2.08 -7.19
CA LYS A 84 12.21 1.69 -6.94
C LYS A 84 12.39 0.61 -5.87
N LEU A 85 11.30 0.09 -5.31
CA LEU A 85 11.40 -1.01 -4.36
C LEU A 85 11.59 -2.33 -5.10
N GLU A 86 12.64 -3.05 -4.78
CA GLU A 86 12.90 -4.38 -5.35
C GLU A 86 11.94 -5.42 -4.78
N SER A 87 11.57 -5.26 -3.53
CA SER A 87 10.60 -6.13 -2.87
C SER A 87 9.54 -5.27 -2.18
N LEU A 88 8.31 -5.76 -2.20
CA LEU A 88 7.20 -5.13 -1.49
C LEU A 88 6.79 -6.04 -0.35
N ASP A 89 6.55 -5.47 0.83
CA ASP A 89 6.01 -6.24 1.94
C ASP A 89 4.54 -5.93 2.14
N TRP A 90 3.79 -6.92 2.61
CA TRP A 90 2.35 -6.80 2.78
C TRP A 90 1.96 -5.73 3.78
N ARG A 91 2.77 -5.57 4.83
CA ARG A 91 2.47 -4.58 5.86
C ARG A 91 2.50 -3.17 5.28
N SER A 92 3.61 -2.80 4.62
CA SER A 92 3.75 -1.47 4.02
C SER A 92 2.71 -1.22 2.94
N LEU A 93 2.52 -2.20 2.06
CA LEU A 93 1.54 -2.10 0.98
C LEU A 93 0.13 -1.94 1.52
N SER A 94 -0.22 -2.72 2.53
CA SER A 94 -1.54 -2.65 3.16
C SER A 94 -1.78 -1.31 3.84
N LEU A 95 -0.78 -0.79 4.56
CA LEU A 95 -0.90 0.51 5.21
C LEU A 95 -1.12 1.62 4.20
N LEU A 96 -0.36 1.62 3.10
CA LEU A 96 -0.52 2.62 2.05
C LEU A 96 -1.90 2.54 1.41
N CYS A 97 -2.39 1.35 1.13
CA CYS A 97 -3.72 1.18 0.56
C CYS A 97 -4.81 1.63 1.52
N PHE A 98 -4.71 1.29 2.80
CA PHE A 98 -5.73 1.65 3.80
C PHE A 98 -5.73 3.14 4.12
N VAL A 99 -4.57 3.78 4.12
CA VAL A 99 -4.44 5.19 4.47
C VAL A 99 -4.70 6.10 3.27
N LEU A 100 -4.11 5.79 2.12
CA LEU A 100 -4.23 6.63 0.93
C LEU A 100 -5.47 6.33 0.11
N LYS A 101 -5.95 5.09 0.15
CA LYS A 101 -7.12 4.62 -0.62
C LYS A 101 -7.03 5.00 -2.09
N PRO A 102 -5.95 4.59 -2.78
CA PRO A 102 -5.85 4.85 -4.21
C PRO A 102 -7.01 4.19 -4.94
N ILE A 103 -7.35 4.71 -6.11
CA ILE A 103 -8.48 4.19 -6.89
C ILE A 103 -8.02 2.99 -7.71
N ASP A 104 -8.72 1.88 -7.57
CA ASP A 104 -8.49 0.68 -8.37
C ASP A 104 -8.89 0.97 -9.81
N PRO A 105 -7.98 0.84 -10.79
CA PRO A 105 -8.29 1.16 -12.18
C PRO A 105 -9.29 0.21 -12.85
N VAL A 106 -9.52 -0.95 -12.26
CA VAL A 106 -10.49 -1.92 -12.79
C VAL A 106 -11.87 -1.71 -12.18
N THR A 107 -11.95 -1.54 -10.87
CA THR A 107 -13.24 -1.47 -10.16
C THR A 107 -13.74 -0.06 -9.93
N GLY A 108 -12.87 0.95 -9.97
CA GLY A 108 -13.20 2.32 -9.62
C GLY A 108 -13.39 2.55 -8.13
N GLN A 109 -13.15 1.53 -7.32
CA GLN A 109 -13.27 1.58 -5.87
C GLN A 109 -11.90 1.72 -5.22
N ALA A 110 -11.85 1.79 -3.88
CA ALA A 110 -10.59 1.83 -3.16
C ALA A 110 -9.77 0.56 -3.47
N LEU A 111 -8.50 0.74 -3.77
CA LEU A 111 -7.61 -0.35 -4.14
C LEU A 111 -7.33 -1.26 -2.95
N GLU A 112 -7.65 -2.53 -3.08
CA GLU A 112 -7.33 -3.54 -2.08
C GLU A 112 -5.85 -3.92 -2.17
N PRO A 113 -5.20 -4.27 -1.04
CA PRO A 113 -3.78 -4.66 -1.07
C PRO A 113 -3.47 -5.80 -2.03
N THR A 114 -4.34 -6.81 -2.13
CA THR A 114 -4.15 -7.91 -3.08
C THR A 114 -4.13 -7.40 -4.53
N ASN A 115 -5.03 -6.46 -4.85
CA ASN A 115 -5.08 -5.89 -6.20
C ASN A 115 -3.90 -4.96 -6.47
N ALA A 116 -3.39 -4.27 -5.45
CA ALA A 116 -2.16 -3.51 -5.57
C ALA A 116 -0.99 -4.42 -5.94
N LEU A 117 -0.93 -5.60 -5.34
CA LEU A 117 0.07 -6.60 -5.67
C LEU A 117 -0.08 -7.06 -7.11
N TYR A 118 -1.31 -7.29 -7.57
CA TYR A 118 -1.58 -7.69 -8.96
C TYR A 118 -1.13 -6.61 -9.94
N ILE A 119 -1.28 -5.34 -9.60
CA ILE A 119 -0.76 -4.24 -10.42
C ILE A 119 0.77 -4.34 -10.49
N ALA A 120 1.43 -4.53 -9.36
CA ALA A 120 2.89 -4.56 -9.28
C ALA A 120 3.51 -5.72 -10.05
N CYS A 121 2.80 -6.85 -10.18
CA CYS A 121 3.28 -8.00 -10.93
C CYS A 121 2.62 -8.16 -12.31
N GLU A 122 1.83 -7.18 -12.74
CA GLU A 122 1.11 -7.16 -14.01
C GLU A 122 0.20 -8.38 -14.21
N HIS A 123 -0.48 -8.79 -13.15
CA HIS A 123 -1.44 -9.89 -13.21
C HIS A 123 -2.74 -9.43 -13.88
N PRO A 124 -3.34 -10.22 -14.79
CA PRO A 124 -4.64 -9.86 -15.37
C PRO A 124 -5.72 -9.68 -14.30
N PRO A 125 -6.64 -8.74 -14.45
CA PRO A 125 -6.80 -7.81 -15.57
C PRO A 125 -5.94 -6.54 -15.47
N TYR A 126 -5.08 -6.43 -14.46
CA TYR A 126 -4.29 -5.21 -14.19
C TYR A 126 -3.12 -5.02 -15.16
N ASN A 127 -2.90 -5.96 -16.06
CA ASN A 127 -1.87 -5.86 -17.09
C ASN A 127 -2.30 -5.06 -18.33
N ASP A 128 -3.55 -4.63 -18.40
CA ASP A 128 -4.05 -3.86 -19.54
C ASP A 128 -3.52 -2.43 -19.49
N THR A 129 -2.74 -2.06 -20.49
CA THR A 129 -2.12 -0.74 -20.62
C THR A 129 -3.15 0.39 -20.59
N LYS A 130 -4.33 0.16 -21.15
CA LYS A 130 -5.39 1.18 -21.24
C LYS A 130 -5.87 1.65 -19.87
N LEU A 131 -5.75 0.83 -18.84
CA LEU A 131 -6.17 1.19 -17.49
C LEU A 131 -5.37 2.37 -16.92
N TYR A 132 -4.18 2.62 -17.47
CA TYR A 132 -3.24 3.60 -16.93
C TYR A 132 -3.01 4.80 -17.85
N GLU A 133 -3.81 4.92 -18.88
CA GLU A 133 -3.76 6.06 -19.82
C GLU A 133 -4.55 7.26 -19.33
#